data_7160120ca8ab9a29ffd4eeed36f35947
#
_entry.id   7160120ca8ab9a29ffd4eeed36f35947
#
_cell.length_a   1.000
_cell.length_b   1.000
_cell.length_c   1.000
_cell.angle_alpha   90.00
_cell.angle_beta   90.00
_cell.angle_gamma   90.00
#
_symmetry.space_group_name_H-M   'P 1'
#
loop_
_entity.id
_entity.type
_entity.pdbx_description
1 polymer ?
#
loop_
_entity_poly.entity_id
_entity_poly.type
_entity_poly.pdbx_seq_one_letter_code
_entity_poly.pdbx_strand_id
1 'polypeptide(L)'
;MEIKGLHVAIVHRRFALGGAEEVSRQTACLFSDLGIHTHFFAETHIETEWTLPDDPLIDLSLLPQGMRLWTKESALYLVRAFKERGVKVLIIPIALRNDYLPLIRAAGIKIIYWCHSSPLWELIDRRERASYKAHHPWYKNLYSLTLRRLRLALSSAEKLRTRYRDLVRQVDCFITLTPEYVQEFVSALGLNDEEASRFAVMPNMAFLPKHQPIPAKDRPKKILFVGRLSYADKRPDRVLQIWEKVCQDLPDWEVEIYGKGSEEKFLRRMIQQKQLPRITLKGYIADATAVYASGAILMMTSTYEGWGLVLSEAQASGVVPIAFDSSAGIRELIGKDSTYGCLVAPFDLDAYAAQLRRLCQDVELRSHLSQAAQIHCLDYSPERIRSRWEEIFSQL
;
A
#
# COMPACT_ATOMS: atom_id res chain seq x y z
N MET A 1 9.87 25.35 -9.50
CA MET A 1 9.06 25.26 -10.77
C MET A 1 7.72 25.94 -10.51
N GLU A 2 7.17 26.67 -11.51
CA GLU A 2 5.80 27.22 -11.37
C GLU A 2 4.80 26.07 -11.40
N ILE A 3 3.89 26.05 -10.43
CA ILE A 3 3.00 24.90 -10.18
C ILE A 3 1.71 25.03 -11.01
N LYS A 4 1.12 26.24 -11.07
CA LYS A 4 -0.10 26.48 -11.83
C LYS A 4 0.14 26.33 -13.34
N GLY A 5 -0.64 25.46 -13.99
CA GLY A 5 -0.44 25.13 -15.41
C GLY A 5 0.70 24.15 -15.67
N LEU A 6 1.27 23.53 -14.62
CA LEU A 6 2.25 22.45 -14.78
C LEU A 6 1.58 21.20 -15.38
N HIS A 7 2.25 20.56 -16.32
CA HIS A 7 1.84 19.29 -16.88
C HIS A 7 2.69 18.15 -16.31
N VAL A 8 2.04 17.20 -15.66
CA VAL A 8 2.64 16.03 -15.00
C VAL A 8 2.16 14.76 -15.69
N ALA A 9 3.06 13.83 -15.98
CA ALA A 9 2.69 12.48 -16.43
C ALA A 9 2.82 11.49 -15.26
N ILE A 10 1.84 10.59 -15.11
CA ILE A 10 1.90 9.46 -14.18
C ILE A 10 1.77 8.17 -14.99
N VAL A 11 2.73 7.25 -14.83
CA VAL A 11 2.82 6.06 -15.67
C VAL A 11 2.55 4.80 -14.84
N HIS A 12 1.50 4.06 -15.17
CA HIS A 12 1.21 2.75 -14.60
C HIS A 12 1.28 1.66 -15.68
N ARG A 13 1.64 0.45 -15.30
CA ARG A 13 1.56 -0.68 -16.21
C ARG A 13 0.10 -1.02 -16.55
N ARG A 14 -0.76 -0.96 -15.55
CA ARG A 14 -2.17 -1.31 -15.67
C ARG A 14 -2.97 -0.44 -14.72
N PHE A 15 -4.01 0.20 -15.21
CA PHE A 15 -5.02 0.78 -14.34
C PHE A 15 -6.11 -0.24 -14.06
N ALA A 16 -6.11 -0.71 -12.83
CA ALA A 16 -7.06 -1.66 -12.25
C ALA A 16 -7.16 -1.37 -10.76
N LEU A 17 -7.94 -2.15 -10.02
CA LEU A 17 -8.05 -2.01 -8.58
C LEU A 17 -6.70 -2.32 -7.90
N GLY A 18 -6.11 -1.31 -7.26
CA GLY A 18 -4.84 -1.41 -6.53
C GLY A 18 -4.57 -0.19 -5.67
N GLY A 19 -3.74 -0.36 -4.63
CA GLY A 19 -3.44 0.75 -3.70
C GLY A 19 -2.67 1.89 -4.36
N ALA A 20 -1.66 1.57 -5.19
CA ALA A 20 -0.87 2.60 -5.88
C ALA A 20 -1.67 3.35 -6.95
N GLU A 21 -2.57 2.66 -7.66
CA GLU A 21 -3.47 3.24 -8.65
C GLU A 21 -4.48 4.18 -7.98
N GLU A 22 -5.03 3.79 -6.83
CA GLU A 22 -5.96 4.65 -6.07
C GLU A 22 -5.24 5.88 -5.50
N VAL A 23 -4.04 5.73 -4.95
CA VAL A 23 -3.24 6.87 -4.49
C VAL A 23 -2.92 7.82 -5.64
N SER A 24 -2.57 7.30 -6.82
CA SER A 24 -2.33 8.15 -8.01
C SER A 24 -3.60 8.89 -8.45
N ARG A 25 -4.78 8.25 -8.38
CA ARG A 25 -6.06 8.88 -8.70
C ARG A 25 -6.38 10.03 -7.74
N GLN A 26 -6.23 9.80 -6.44
CA GLN A 26 -6.43 10.82 -5.41
C GLN A 26 -5.46 11.99 -5.56
N THR A 27 -4.20 11.68 -5.89
CA THR A 27 -3.17 12.70 -6.15
C THR A 27 -3.48 13.53 -7.39
N ALA A 28 -4.02 12.92 -8.45
CA ALA A 28 -4.43 13.65 -9.63
C ALA A 28 -5.58 14.64 -9.33
N CYS A 29 -6.57 14.26 -8.50
CA CYS A 29 -7.60 15.18 -8.04
C CYS A 29 -6.99 16.36 -7.25
N LEU A 30 -6.05 16.07 -6.33
CA LEU A 30 -5.34 17.09 -5.57
C LEU A 30 -4.49 18.01 -6.48
N PHE A 31 -3.88 17.47 -7.53
CA PHE A 31 -3.16 18.24 -8.54
C PHE A 31 -4.10 19.14 -9.35
N SER A 32 -5.29 18.66 -9.70
CA SER A 32 -6.29 19.49 -10.37
C SER A 32 -6.69 20.71 -9.53
N ASP A 33 -6.87 20.56 -8.20
CA ASP A 33 -7.12 21.69 -7.28
C ASP A 33 -5.99 22.72 -7.28
N LEU A 34 -4.77 22.33 -7.64
CA LEU A 34 -3.60 23.21 -7.81
C LEU A 34 -3.49 23.79 -9.23
N GLY A 35 -4.38 23.43 -10.13
CA GLY A 35 -4.31 23.82 -11.55
C GLY A 35 -3.21 23.08 -12.32
N ILE A 36 -2.83 21.88 -11.88
CA ILE A 36 -1.86 21.00 -12.53
C ILE A 36 -2.60 20.04 -13.46
N HIS A 37 -2.15 19.92 -14.71
CA HIS A 37 -2.64 18.92 -15.65
C HIS A 37 -1.99 17.57 -15.41
N THR A 38 -2.78 16.53 -15.17
CA THR A 38 -2.30 15.17 -14.96
C THR A 38 -2.62 14.27 -16.14
N HIS A 39 -1.57 13.76 -16.79
CA HIS A 39 -1.65 12.84 -17.91
C HIS A 39 -1.28 11.43 -17.48
N PHE A 40 -2.28 10.56 -17.36
CA PHE A 40 -2.02 9.15 -17.09
C PHE A 40 -1.61 8.42 -18.37
N PHE A 41 -0.63 7.51 -18.26
CA PHE A 41 -0.24 6.58 -19.32
C PHE A 41 -0.22 5.15 -18.81
N ALA A 42 -0.79 4.21 -19.56
CA ALA A 42 -0.81 2.80 -19.18
C ALA A 42 -0.75 1.84 -20.38
N GLU A 43 -0.30 0.59 -20.14
CA GLU A 43 -0.42 -0.50 -21.13
C GLU A 43 -1.88 -0.94 -21.28
N THR A 44 -2.62 -1.02 -20.16
CA THR A 44 -4.01 -1.50 -20.13
C THR A 44 -4.82 -0.75 -19.07
N HIS A 45 -6.12 -0.63 -19.32
CA HIS A 45 -7.09 -0.08 -18.40
C HIS A 45 -8.28 -1.04 -18.24
N ILE A 46 -8.77 -1.20 -17.00
CA ILE A 46 -9.97 -1.97 -16.68
C ILE A 46 -10.99 -1.02 -16.07
N GLU A 47 -11.85 -0.48 -16.91
CA GLU A 47 -12.86 0.51 -16.52
C GLU A 47 -13.79 0.03 -15.39
N THR A 48 -14.13 -1.26 -15.36
CA THR A 48 -14.97 -1.84 -14.30
C THR A 48 -14.29 -1.90 -12.92
N GLU A 49 -12.98 -1.75 -12.89
CA GLU A 49 -12.21 -1.78 -11.65
C GLU A 49 -11.65 -0.41 -11.26
N TRP A 50 -11.44 0.49 -12.22
CA TRP A 50 -10.86 1.80 -11.99
C TRP A 50 -11.43 2.82 -12.98
N THR A 51 -11.98 3.92 -12.48
CA THR A 51 -12.56 5.00 -13.28
C THR A 51 -11.71 6.26 -13.19
N LEU A 52 -11.54 6.92 -14.32
CA LEU A 52 -10.89 8.22 -14.39
C LEU A 52 -11.77 9.26 -13.65
N PRO A 53 -11.18 10.18 -12.86
CA PRO A 53 -11.93 11.34 -12.36
C PRO A 53 -12.55 12.14 -13.50
N ASP A 54 -13.77 12.60 -13.30
CA ASP A 54 -14.46 13.51 -14.26
C ASP A 54 -13.94 14.93 -14.05
N ASP A 55 -12.79 15.23 -14.64
CA ASP A 55 -12.06 16.46 -14.46
C ASP A 55 -11.30 16.83 -15.76
N PRO A 56 -11.46 18.04 -16.30
CA PRO A 56 -10.83 18.45 -17.56
C PRO A 56 -9.28 18.55 -17.49
N LEU A 57 -8.71 18.58 -16.29
CA LEU A 57 -7.25 18.59 -16.11
C LEU A 57 -6.66 17.18 -15.97
N ILE A 58 -7.47 16.12 -16.07
CA ILE A 58 -7.02 14.74 -15.90
C ILE A 58 -7.41 13.91 -17.13
N ASP A 59 -6.43 13.32 -17.78
CA ASP A 59 -6.66 12.42 -18.92
C ASP A 59 -5.89 11.11 -18.82
N LEU A 60 -6.31 10.11 -19.60
CA LEU A 60 -5.66 8.80 -19.71
C LEU A 60 -5.37 8.49 -21.19
N SER A 61 -4.13 8.16 -21.45
CA SER A 61 -3.66 7.66 -22.73
C SER A 61 -3.17 6.22 -22.60
N LEU A 62 -3.72 5.31 -23.41
CA LEU A 62 -3.18 3.96 -23.49
C LEU A 62 -2.03 3.91 -24.49
N LEU A 63 -1.03 3.10 -24.17
CA LEU A 63 0.04 2.81 -25.14
C LEU A 63 -0.53 2.07 -26.35
N PRO A 64 0.06 2.22 -27.54
CA PRO A 64 -0.32 1.44 -28.72
C PRO A 64 -0.41 -0.06 -28.44
N GLN A 65 -1.36 -0.73 -29.09
CA GLN A 65 -1.60 -2.15 -28.88
C GLN A 65 -0.32 -2.99 -29.03
N GLY A 66 -0.02 -3.82 -28.06
CA GLY A 66 1.17 -4.67 -28.01
C GLY A 66 2.44 -3.97 -27.51
N MET A 67 2.45 -2.66 -27.36
CA MET A 67 3.59 -1.93 -26.80
C MET A 67 3.63 -2.15 -25.26
N ARG A 68 4.83 -2.43 -24.75
CA ARG A 68 5.06 -2.62 -23.32
C ARG A 68 5.90 -1.50 -22.76
N LEU A 69 5.59 -1.06 -21.55
CA LEU A 69 6.40 -0.09 -20.81
C LEU A 69 7.85 -0.59 -20.64
N TRP A 70 8.75 0.36 -20.56
CA TRP A 70 10.18 0.14 -20.31
C TRP A 70 10.88 -0.64 -21.44
N THR A 71 10.47 -0.40 -22.66
CA THR A 71 11.20 -0.72 -23.89
C THR A 71 11.73 0.57 -24.53
N LYS A 72 12.73 0.47 -25.40
CA LYS A 72 13.23 1.64 -26.17
C LYS A 72 12.10 2.30 -26.97
N GLU A 73 11.27 1.50 -27.58
CA GLU A 73 10.13 1.95 -28.38
C GLU A 73 9.13 2.75 -27.53
N SER A 74 8.71 2.21 -26.37
CA SER A 74 7.79 2.92 -25.48
C SER A 74 8.41 4.17 -24.87
N ALA A 75 9.70 4.19 -24.58
CA ALA A 75 10.39 5.39 -24.11
C ALA A 75 10.37 6.51 -25.15
N LEU A 76 10.64 6.19 -26.42
CA LEU A 76 10.58 7.16 -27.52
C LEU A 76 9.14 7.65 -27.77
N TYR A 77 8.16 6.74 -27.70
CA TYR A 77 6.74 7.10 -27.77
C TYR A 77 6.35 8.07 -26.66
N LEU A 78 6.69 7.72 -25.40
CA LEU A 78 6.38 8.56 -24.24
C LEU A 78 7.05 9.93 -24.34
N VAL A 79 8.33 10.01 -24.76
CA VAL A 79 9.03 11.29 -24.94
C VAL A 79 8.31 12.18 -25.97
N ARG A 80 7.81 11.61 -27.08
CA ARG A 80 7.02 12.35 -28.07
C ARG A 80 5.70 12.83 -27.45
N ALA A 81 4.94 11.93 -26.83
CA ALA A 81 3.66 12.25 -26.20
C ALA A 81 3.81 13.30 -25.08
N PHE A 82 4.88 13.25 -24.31
CA PHE A 82 5.18 14.23 -23.27
C PHE A 82 5.49 15.62 -23.86
N LYS A 83 6.27 15.67 -24.93
CA LYS A 83 6.53 16.94 -25.63
C LYS A 83 5.28 17.57 -26.21
N GLU A 84 4.42 16.78 -26.86
CA GLU A 84 3.14 17.22 -27.44
C GLU A 84 2.19 17.81 -26.38
N ARG A 85 2.22 17.27 -25.16
CA ARG A 85 1.39 17.72 -24.02
C ARG A 85 2.08 18.73 -23.10
N GLY A 86 3.31 19.11 -23.38
CA GLY A 86 4.07 20.04 -22.52
C GLY A 86 4.46 19.48 -21.16
N VAL A 87 4.49 18.14 -20.99
CA VAL A 87 4.87 17.48 -19.74
C VAL A 87 6.26 17.89 -19.30
N LYS A 88 6.40 18.30 -18.05
CA LYS A 88 7.66 18.70 -17.43
C LYS A 88 8.14 17.70 -16.37
N VAL A 89 7.22 16.97 -15.74
CA VAL A 89 7.51 16.03 -14.67
C VAL A 89 6.88 14.68 -15.00
N LEU A 90 7.67 13.62 -14.86
CA LEU A 90 7.20 12.24 -14.90
C LEU A 90 7.22 11.65 -13.49
N ILE A 91 6.10 11.16 -13.01
CA ILE A 91 5.96 10.41 -11.76
C ILE A 91 5.80 8.93 -12.08
N ILE A 92 6.59 8.09 -11.41
CA ILE A 92 6.62 6.64 -11.62
C ILE A 92 6.34 5.94 -10.29
N PRO A 93 5.08 5.50 -10.04
CA PRO A 93 4.70 4.85 -8.78
C PRO A 93 4.88 3.33 -8.78
N ILE A 94 5.53 2.75 -9.77
CA ILE A 94 5.68 1.30 -9.95
C ILE A 94 7.14 0.86 -10.01
N ALA A 95 7.38 -0.44 -9.72
CA ALA A 95 8.71 -1.03 -9.86
C ALA A 95 9.24 -0.95 -11.29
N LEU A 96 10.49 -0.52 -11.44
CA LEU A 96 11.09 -0.12 -12.70
C LEU A 96 12.14 -1.06 -13.27
N ARG A 97 12.23 -0.98 -14.61
CA ARG A 97 13.49 -1.13 -15.34
C ARG A 97 14.02 0.26 -15.68
N ASN A 98 15.23 0.58 -15.24
CA ASN A 98 15.84 1.92 -15.35
C ASN A 98 16.42 2.21 -16.72
N ASP A 99 16.48 1.22 -17.61
CA ASP A 99 17.32 1.22 -18.82
C ASP A 99 17.07 2.41 -19.75
N TYR A 100 15.88 3.00 -19.71
CA TYR A 100 15.46 4.06 -20.65
C TYR A 100 15.15 5.40 -20.00
N LEU A 101 15.36 5.57 -18.68
CA LEU A 101 15.21 6.86 -18.00
C LEU A 101 16.13 7.95 -18.57
N PRO A 102 17.38 7.65 -18.99
CA PRO A 102 18.24 8.65 -19.61
C PRO A 102 17.65 9.29 -20.87
N LEU A 103 16.86 8.56 -21.67
CA LEU A 103 16.18 9.13 -22.85
C LEU A 103 15.12 10.16 -22.45
N ILE A 104 14.39 9.90 -21.37
CA ILE A 104 13.36 10.81 -20.85
C ILE A 104 14.02 12.07 -20.26
N ARG A 105 15.09 11.91 -19.48
CA ARG A 105 15.87 13.03 -18.94
C ARG A 105 16.48 13.91 -20.03
N ALA A 106 17.02 13.29 -21.08
CA ALA A 106 17.57 14.01 -22.24
C ALA A 106 16.53 14.86 -22.97
N ALA A 107 15.25 14.57 -22.81
CA ALA A 107 14.15 15.39 -23.31
C ALA A 107 13.79 16.58 -22.41
N GLY A 108 14.52 16.81 -21.32
CA GLY A 108 14.31 17.89 -20.35
C GLY A 108 13.18 17.63 -19.35
N ILE A 109 12.79 16.37 -19.18
CA ILE A 109 11.71 15.97 -18.26
C ILE A 109 12.31 15.56 -16.92
N LYS A 110 11.80 16.14 -15.83
CA LYS A 110 12.16 15.76 -14.47
C LYS A 110 11.49 14.44 -14.08
N ILE A 111 12.20 13.59 -13.36
CA ILE A 111 11.71 12.24 -13.02
C ILE A 111 11.59 12.09 -11.50
N ILE A 112 10.39 11.80 -11.03
CA ILE A 112 10.09 11.40 -9.67
C ILE A 112 9.81 9.90 -9.65
N TYR A 113 10.54 9.15 -8.85
CA TYR A 113 10.16 7.78 -8.51
C TYR A 113 9.42 7.79 -7.17
N TRP A 114 8.18 7.32 -7.16
CA TRP A 114 7.34 7.28 -5.96
C TRP A 114 7.17 5.85 -5.47
N CYS A 115 7.94 5.48 -4.45
CA CYS A 115 7.95 4.11 -3.90
C CYS A 115 6.81 3.90 -2.90
N HIS A 116 5.79 3.14 -3.30
CA HIS A 116 4.66 2.77 -2.43
C HIS A 116 4.87 1.50 -1.60
N SER A 117 6.08 0.96 -1.57
CA SER A 117 6.40 -0.28 -0.88
C SER A 117 7.54 -0.09 0.11
N SER A 118 7.68 -1.03 1.06
CA SER A 118 8.85 -1.10 1.92
C SER A 118 10.14 -1.33 1.10
N PRO A 119 11.31 -0.86 1.59
CA PRO A 119 12.57 -1.10 0.92
C PRO A 119 12.83 -2.57 0.62
N LEU A 120 13.26 -2.88 -0.60
CA LEU A 120 13.58 -4.24 -1.06
C LEU A 120 12.49 -5.29 -0.81
N TRP A 121 11.23 -4.88 -0.75
CA TRP A 121 10.05 -5.76 -0.53
C TRP A 121 10.02 -6.99 -1.45
N GLU A 122 10.62 -6.89 -2.63
CA GLU A 122 10.69 -8.00 -3.61
C GLU A 122 11.47 -9.20 -3.05
N LEU A 123 12.41 -8.98 -2.13
CA LEU A 123 13.14 -10.06 -1.45
C LEU A 123 12.22 -10.79 -0.48
N ILE A 124 11.40 -10.04 0.24
CA ILE A 124 10.41 -10.58 1.19
C ILE A 124 9.35 -11.37 0.43
N ASP A 125 8.75 -10.76 -0.61
CA ASP A 125 7.74 -11.42 -1.45
C ASP A 125 8.26 -12.73 -2.08
N ARG A 126 9.47 -12.72 -2.61
CA ARG A 126 10.09 -13.93 -3.19
C ARG A 126 10.29 -15.01 -2.14
N ARG A 127 10.73 -14.65 -0.92
CA ARG A 127 10.90 -15.58 0.19
C ARG A 127 9.57 -16.18 0.61
N GLU A 128 8.54 -15.35 0.79
CA GLU A 128 7.20 -15.82 1.16
C GLU A 128 6.58 -16.74 0.09
N ARG A 129 6.74 -16.40 -1.18
CA ARG A 129 6.29 -17.26 -2.28
C ARG A 129 7.05 -18.58 -2.36
N ALA A 130 8.27 -18.64 -1.89
CA ALA A 130 9.10 -19.84 -1.83
C ALA A 130 8.96 -20.62 -0.52
N SER A 131 8.12 -20.15 0.43
CA SER A 131 7.87 -20.84 1.70
C SER A 131 6.94 -22.06 1.52
N TYR A 132 7.05 -23.01 2.45
CA TYR A 132 6.11 -24.14 2.54
C TYR A 132 4.72 -23.64 2.91
N LYS A 133 3.70 -24.22 2.26
CA LYS A 133 2.29 -23.91 2.53
C LYS A 133 1.53 -25.21 2.77
N ALA A 134 1.11 -25.41 4.00
CA ALA A 134 0.46 -26.67 4.42
C ALA A 134 -0.79 -27.03 3.59
N HIS A 135 -1.50 -26.00 3.07
CA HIS A 135 -2.70 -26.19 2.24
C HIS A 135 -2.43 -26.43 0.74
N HIS A 136 -1.17 -26.31 0.31
CA HIS A 136 -0.82 -26.60 -1.08
C HIS A 136 -0.59 -28.09 -1.29
N PRO A 137 -0.96 -28.65 -2.45
CA PRO A 137 -0.56 -29.99 -2.84
C PRO A 137 0.96 -30.16 -2.75
N TRP A 138 1.41 -31.38 -2.40
CA TRP A 138 2.82 -31.69 -2.19
C TRP A 138 3.73 -31.28 -3.37
N TYR A 139 3.27 -31.42 -4.62
CA TYR A 139 4.05 -31.07 -5.81
C TYR A 139 4.26 -29.56 -5.95
N LYS A 140 3.29 -28.72 -5.51
CA LYS A 140 3.45 -27.26 -5.47
C LYS A 140 4.44 -26.83 -4.37
N ASN A 141 4.42 -27.53 -3.24
CA ASN A 141 5.40 -27.32 -2.18
C ASN A 141 6.79 -27.76 -2.61
N LEU A 142 6.91 -28.92 -3.28
CA LEU A 142 8.19 -29.39 -3.83
C LEU A 142 8.77 -28.36 -4.82
N TYR A 143 7.97 -27.87 -5.76
CA TYR A 143 8.38 -26.79 -6.67
C TYR A 143 8.81 -25.52 -5.93
N SER A 144 8.08 -25.11 -4.88
CA SER A 144 8.40 -23.92 -4.09
C SER A 144 9.70 -24.09 -3.31
N LEU A 145 9.90 -25.24 -2.68
CA LEU A 145 11.07 -25.52 -1.84
C LEU A 145 12.34 -25.84 -2.64
N THR A 146 12.23 -26.26 -3.88
CA THR A 146 13.37 -26.60 -4.74
C THR A 146 13.68 -25.51 -5.74
N LEU A 147 12.96 -25.46 -6.86
CA LEU A 147 13.25 -24.55 -7.98
C LEU A 147 13.10 -23.07 -7.62
N ARG A 148 12.10 -22.72 -6.79
CA ARG A 148 11.98 -21.32 -6.34
C ARG A 148 13.08 -20.91 -5.38
N ARG A 149 13.47 -21.79 -4.44
CA ARG A 149 14.61 -21.50 -3.53
C ARG A 149 15.92 -21.42 -4.28
N LEU A 150 16.15 -22.28 -5.27
CA LEU A 150 17.34 -22.20 -6.12
C LEU A 150 17.36 -20.88 -6.92
N ARG A 151 16.23 -20.48 -7.51
CA ARG A 151 16.11 -19.16 -8.17
C ARG A 151 16.32 -17.99 -7.22
N LEU A 152 15.88 -18.10 -5.97
CA LEU A 152 16.15 -17.11 -4.91
C LEU A 152 17.65 -17.00 -4.61
N ALA A 153 18.33 -18.12 -4.45
CA ALA A 153 19.77 -18.16 -4.22
C ALA A 153 20.57 -17.61 -5.42
N LEU A 154 20.08 -17.83 -6.64
CA LEU A 154 20.71 -17.32 -7.88
C LEU A 154 20.35 -15.84 -8.17
N SER A 155 19.23 -15.34 -7.66
CA SER A 155 18.85 -13.94 -7.78
C SER A 155 19.49 -13.14 -6.65
N SER A 156 20.71 -12.64 -6.87
CA SER A 156 21.45 -11.97 -5.80
C SER A 156 20.69 -10.73 -5.33
N ALA A 157 20.56 -10.59 -3.99
CA ALA A 157 20.07 -9.37 -3.35
C ALA A 157 20.89 -8.15 -3.84
N GLU A 158 22.16 -8.37 -4.17
CA GLU A 158 23.03 -7.33 -4.69
C GLU A 158 22.61 -6.81 -6.07
N LYS A 159 22.12 -7.66 -6.96
CA LYS A 159 21.54 -7.19 -8.23
C LYS A 159 20.35 -6.27 -8.03
N LEU A 160 19.52 -6.55 -7.01
CA LEU A 160 18.39 -5.69 -6.67
C LEU A 160 18.88 -4.37 -6.07
N ARG A 161 19.86 -4.42 -5.14
CA ARG A 161 20.47 -3.22 -4.57
C ARG A 161 21.10 -2.34 -5.64
N THR A 162 21.89 -2.93 -6.53
CA THR A 162 22.52 -2.19 -7.66
C THR A 162 21.46 -1.49 -8.50
N ARG A 163 20.36 -2.17 -8.81
CA ARG A 163 19.26 -1.59 -9.58
C ARG A 163 18.58 -0.41 -8.87
N TYR A 164 18.41 -0.49 -7.55
CA TYR A 164 17.88 0.64 -6.77
C TYR A 164 18.88 1.80 -6.68
N ARG A 165 20.20 1.52 -6.51
CA ARG A 165 21.25 2.55 -6.57
C ARG A 165 21.23 3.28 -7.92
N ASP A 166 21.18 2.52 -9.03
CA ASP A 166 21.12 3.08 -10.37
C ASP A 166 19.85 3.92 -10.56
N LEU A 167 18.73 3.50 -9.98
CA LEU A 167 17.49 4.26 -10.02
C LEU A 167 17.63 5.59 -9.26
N VAL A 168 18.14 5.57 -8.02
CA VAL A 168 18.38 6.80 -7.22
C VAL A 168 19.25 7.79 -8.00
N ARG A 169 20.28 7.33 -8.72
CA ARG A 169 21.16 8.18 -9.54
C ARG A 169 20.49 8.77 -10.78
N GLN A 170 19.46 8.10 -11.28
CA GLN A 170 18.78 8.47 -12.52
C GLN A 170 17.54 9.33 -12.32
N VAL A 171 17.00 9.45 -11.11
CA VAL A 171 15.83 10.27 -10.82
C VAL A 171 16.22 11.61 -10.20
N ASP A 172 15.39 12.62 -10.35
CA ASP A 172 15.58 13.92 -9.74
C ASP A 172 15.08 13.90 -8.27
N CYS A 173 14.03 13.10 -7.97
CA CYS A 173 13.52 12.88 -6.64
C CYS A 173 13.09 11.42 -6.46
N PHE A 174 13.43 10.84 -5.30
CA PHE A 174 13.00 9.50 -4.88
C PHE A 174 12.10 9.64 -3.66
N ILE A 175 10.81 9.45 -3.85
CA ILE A 175 9.81 9.58 -2.79
C ILE A 175 9.61 8.24 -2.08
N THR A 176 9.64 8.27 -0.73
CA THR A 176 9.23 7.17 0.15
C THR A 176 8.07 7.60 1.04
N LEU A 177 7.45 6.66 1.73
CA LEU A 177 6.25 6.92 2.52
C LEU A 177 6.56 7.41 3.94
N THR A 178 7.75 7.11 4.48
CA THR A 178 8.14 7.46 5.85
C THR A 178 9.61 7.86 5.93
N PRO A 179 10.00 8.69 6.94
CA PRO A 179 11.41 8.99 7.19
C PRO A 179 12.25 7.73 7.50
N GLU A 180 11.66 6.73 8.16
CA GLU A 180 12.32 5.48 8.47
C GLU A 180 12.66 4.68 7.20
N TYR A 181 11.81 4.70 6.17
CA TYR A 181 12.14 4.09 4.88
C TYR A 181 13.30 4.79 4.17
N VAL A 182 13.46 6.11 4.32
CA VAL A 182 14.67 6.79 3.80
C VAL A 182 15.91 6.20 4.45
N GLN A 183 15.92 6.08 5.78
CA GLN A 183 17.06 5.51 6.53
C GLN A 183 17.33 4.05 6.13
N GLU A 184 16.28 3.24 5.99
CA GLU A 184 16.39 1.86 5.53
C GLU A 184 16.96 1.76 4.10
N PHE A 185 16.54 2.62 3.15
CA PHE A 185 17.10 2.66 1.80
C PHE A 185 18.57 3.10 1.80
N VAL A 186 18.89 4.20 2.48
CA VAL A 186 20.26 4.73 2.57
C VAL A 186 21.21 3.65 3.12
N SER A 187 20.83 3.01 4.22
CA SER A 187 21.62 1.93 4.83
C SER A 187 21.71 0.70 3.94
N ALA A 188 20.58 0.19 3.43
CA ALA A 188 20.54 -1.05 2.64
C ALA A 188 21.26 -0.93 1.29
N LEU A 189 21.30 0.27 0.71
CA LEU A 189 21.94 0.54 -0.58
C LEU A 189 23.38 1.08 -0.41
N GLY A 190 23.78 1.52 0.78
CA GLY A 190 25.08 2.15 1.03
C GLY A 190 25.23 3.46 0.25
N LEU A 191 24.21 4.33 0.33
CA LEU A 191 24.17 5.62 -0.37
C LEU A 191 25.02 6.66 0.37
N ASN A 192 25.65 7.56 -0.38
CA ASN A 192 26.31 8.73 0.18
C ASN A 192 25.31 9.89 0.41
N ASP A 193 25.78 11.00 1.02
CA ASP A 193 24.94 12.15 1.37
C ASP A 193 24.29 12.81 0.13
N GLU A 194 25.03 12.90 -0.99
CA GLU A 194 24.50 13.43 -2.25
C GLU A 194 23.34 12.56 -2.80
N GLU A 195 23.51 11.24 -2.77
CA GLU A 195 22.49 10.30 -3.19
C GLU A 195 21.29 10.30 -2.22
N ALA A 196 21.55 10.40 -0.92
CA ALA A 196 20.55 10.48 0.12
C ALA A 196 19.72 11.78 0.03
N SER A 197 20.31 12.90 -0.38
CA SER A 197 19.60 14.19 -0.54
C SER A 197 18.52 14.17 -1.62
N ARG A 198 18.48 13.17 -2.49
CA ARG A 198 17.42 12.99 -3.51
C ARG A 198 16.14 12.40 -2.94
N PHE A 199 16.16 11.93 -1.69
CA PHE A 199 14.97 11.37 -1.06
C PHE A 199 14.04 12.45 -0.53
N ALA A 200 12.74 12.24 -0.75
CA ALA A 200 11.68 13.00 -0.11
C ALA A 200 10.69 12.04 0.56
N VAL A 201 9.97 12.54 1.55
CA VAL A 201 8.94 11.78 2.27
C VAL A 201 7.57 12.31 1.87
N MET A 202 6.75 11.42 1.32
CA MET A 202 5.36 11.67 0.95
C MET A 202 4.50 10.52 1.46
N PRO A 203 3.87 10.64 2.63
CA PRO A 203 2.90 9.65 3.08
C PRO A 203 1.69 9.61 2.15
N ASN A 204 0.98 8.50 2.14
CA ASN A 204 -0.26 8.43 1.41
C ASN A 204 -1.33 9.28 2.12
N MET A 205 -2.15 9.95 1.34
CA MET A 205 -3.26 10.75 1.83
C MET A 205 -4.27 9.88 2.59
N ALA A 206 -4.72 10.34 3.75
CA ALA A 206 -5.78 9.67 4.49
C ALA A 206 -7.13 9.98 3.84
N PHE A 207 -7.95 8.94 3.73
CA PHE A 207 -9.34 9.10 3.34
C PHE A 207 -10.15 9.58 4.55
N LEU A 208 -10.49 10.85 4.59
CA LEU A 208 -11.31 11.42 5.66
C LEU A 208 -12.80 11.16 5.37
N PRO A 209 -13.54 10.54 6.30
CA PRO A 209 -14.96 10.25 6.11
C PRO A 209 -15.78 11.54 6.04
N LYS A 210 -16.83 11.55 5.21
CA LYS A 210 -17.74 12.70 5.06
C LYS A 210 -18.59 12.98 6.32
N HIS A 211 -18.74 11.99 7.19
CA HIS A 211 -19.54 12.06 8.41
C HIS A 211 -18.67 11.81 9.62
N GLN A 212 -19.08 12.36 10.77
CA GLN A 212 -18.39 12.08 12.01
C GLN A 212 -18.38 10.58 12.32
N PRO A 213 -17.23 10.03 12.71
CA PRO A 213 -17.12 8.62 13.08
C PRO A 213 -18.02 8.26 14.27
N ILE A 214 -18.56 7.05 14.25
CA ILE A 214 -19.34 6.50 15.35
C ILE A 214 -18.42 6.38 16.59
N PRO A 215 -18.83 6.86 17.77
CA PRO A 215 -18.05 6.70 19.00
C PRO A 215 -17.75 5.22 19.30
N ALA A 216 -16.57 4.91 19.83
CA ALA A 216 -16.12 3.53 20.03
C ALA A 216 -17.07 2.68 20.89
N LYS A 217 -17.76 3.31 21.87
CA LYS A 217 -18.75 2.66 22.76
C LYS A 217 -20.04 2.24 22.03
N ASP A 218 -20.39 2.93 20.94
CA ASP A 218 -21.63 2.71 20.21
C ASP A 218 -21.42 1.82 18.96
N ARG A 219 -20.17 1.39 18.71
CA ARG A 219 -19.83 0.56 17.56
C ARG A 219 -20.26 -0.89 17.74
N PRO A 220 -20.71 -1.55 16.65
CA PRO A 220 -20.96 -2.99 16.67
C PRO A 220 -19.71 -3.76 17.13
N LYS A 221 -19.93 -4.82 17.92
CA LYS A 221 -18.87 -5.74 18.40
C LYS A 221 -18.34 -6.62 17.25
N LYS A 222 -17.80 -5.98 16.22
CA LYS A 222 -17.25 -6.64 15.03
C LYS A 222 -15.78 -6.34 14.85
N ILE A 223 -15.06 -7.37 14.49
CA ILE A 223 -13.66 -7.34 14.10
C ILE A 223 -13.61 -7.47 12.57
N LEU A 224 -12.97 -6.54 11.92
CA LEU A 224 -12.87 -6.45 10.46
C LEU A 224 -11.50 -6.91 9.98
N PHE A 225 -11.47 -7.59 8.86
CA PHE A 225 -10.31 -7.72 7.98
C PHE A 225 -10.71 -7.22 6.61
N VAL A 226 -9.94 -6.28 6.04
CA VAL A 226 -10.17 -5.71 4.70
C VAL A 226 -8.90 -5.86 3.88
N GLY A 227 -8.97 -6.58 2.76
CA GLY A 227 -7.81 -6.74 1.90
C GLY A 227 -7.86 -7.94 0.97
N ARG A 228 -6.85 -8.02 0.11
CA ARG A 228 -6.67 -9.17 -0.78
C ARG A 228 -6.52 -10.47 0.01
N LEU A 229 -7.24 -11.52 -0.40
CA LEU A 229 -7.10 -12.84 0.22
C LEU A 229 -5.89 -13.57 -0.39
N SER A 230 -4.68 -13.14 0.01
CA SER A 230 -3.40 -13.66 -0.50
C SER A 230 -2.48 -14.11 0.64
N TYR A 231 -1.79 -15.22 0.41
CA TYR A 231 -0.88 -15.81 1.41
C TYR A 231 0.45 -15.06 1.50
N ALA A 232 0.97 -14.50 0.39
CA ALA A 232 2.31 -13.94 0.35
C ALA A 232 2.44 -12.64 1.17
N ASP A 233 1.43 -11.78 1.11
CA ASP A 233 1.43 -10.45 1.71
C ASP A 233 0.41 -10.30 2.85
N LYS A 234 -0.88 -10.48 2.60
CA LYS A 234 -1.96 -10.11 3.55
C LYS A 234 -2.24 -11.14 4.65
N ARG A 235 -1.93 -12.42 4.42
CA ARG A 235 -2.03 -13.51 5.42
C ARG A 235 -3.38 -13.61 6.14
N PRO A 236 -4.51 -13.66 5.42
CA PRO A 236 -5.82 -13.81 6.06
C PRO A 236 -5.98 -15.12 6.85
N ASP A 237 -5.14 -16.11 6.60
CA ASP A 237 -5.04 -17.34 7.40
C ASP A 237 -4.68 -17.07 8.87
N ARG A 238 -3.87 -16.05 9.16
CA ARG A 238 -3.54 -15.65 10.53
C ARG A 238 -4.75 -15.09 11.28
N VAL A 239 -5.70 -14.45 10.59
CA VAL A 239 -6.95 -13.99 11.21
C VAL A 239 -7.70 -15.16 11.81
N LEU A 240 -7.82 -16.28 11.05
CA LEU A 240 -8.48 -17.49 11.54
C LEU A 240 -7.74 -18.12 12.72
N GLN A 241 -6.41 -18.17 12.64
CA GLN A 241 -5.56 -18.73 13.72
C GLN A 241 -5.65 -17.92 15.00
N ILE A 242 -5.70 -16.59 14.90
CA ILE A 242 -5.87 -15.70 16.05
C ILE A 242 -7.28 -15.82 16.62
N TRP A 243 -8.32 -15.82 15.76
CA TRP A 243 -9.71 -15.98 16.19
C TRP A 243 -9.95 -17.29 16.92
N GLU A 244 -9.37 -18.38 16.43
CA GLU A 244 -9.42 -19.70 17.11
C GLU A 244 -8.98 -19.63 18.58
N LYS A 245 -7.98 -18.79 18.91
CA LYS A 245 -7.42 -18.64 20.24
C LYS A 245 -8.29 -17.83 21.21
N VAL A 246 -9.21 -16.99 20.68
CA VAL A 246 -9.95 -16.02 21.51
C VAL A 246 -11.47 -16.12 21.37
N CYS A 247 -11.99 -16.84 20.39
CA CYS A 247 -13.42 -16.84 20.08
C CYS A 247 -14.32 -17.34 21.23
N GLN A 248 -13.81 -18.19 22.13
CA GLN A 248 -14.54 -18.67 23.28
C GLN A 248 -14.64 -17.62 24.40
N ASP A 249 -13.63 -16.76 24.53
CA ASP A 249 -13.58 -15.68 25.52
C ASP A 249 -14.40 -14.44 25.09
N LEU A 250 -14.82 -14.40 23.81
CA LEU A 250 -15.47 -13.27 23.15
C LEU A 250 -16.83 -13.66 22.53
N PRO A 251 -17.81 -14.14 23.33
CA PRO A 251 -19.06 -14.72 22.81
C PRO A 251 -19.91 -13.71 22.01
N ASP A 252 -19.80 -12.42 22.31
CA ASP A 252 -20.58 -11.34 21.68
C ASP A 252 -19.90 -10.74 20.46
N TRP A 253 -18.66 -11.16 20.15
CA TRP A 253 -17.90 -10.61 19.03
C TRP A 253 -17.97 -11.53 17.82
N GLU A 254 -17.92 -10.92 16.63
CA GLU A 254 -17.84 -11.63 15.36
C GLU A 254 -16.72 -11.08 14.48
N VAL A 255 -16.22 -11.90 13.54
CA VAL A 255 -15.18 -11.52 12.57
C VAL A 255 -15.79 -11.49 11.17
N GLU A 256 -15.60 -10.38 10.47
CA GLU A 256 -15.99 -10.23 9.07
C GLU A 256 -14.73 -10.01 8.20
N ILE A 257 -14.55 -10.87 7.21
CA ILE A 257 -13.42 -10.83 6.26
C ILE A 257 -13.93 -10.34 4.92
N TYR A 258 -13.46 -9.16 4.51
CA TYR A 258 -13.78 -8.52 3.24
C TYR A 258 -12.60 -8.61 2.27
N GLY A 259 -12.87 -9.06 1.07
CA GLY A 259 -11.91 -9.16 -0.02
C GLY A 259 -12.10 -10.34 -0.94
N LYS A 260 -11.29 -10.39 -2.00
CA LYS A 260 -11.21 -11.50 -2.96
C LYS A 260 -9.75 -11.93 -3.13
N GLY A 261 -9.52 -13.19 -3.49
CA GLY A 261 -8.17 -13.68 -3.76
C GLY A 261 -8.04 -15.20 -3.84
N SER A 262 -6.83 -15.65 -4.10
CA SER A 262 -6.52 -17.07 -4.31
C SER A 262 -6.79 -17.95 -3.08
N GLU A 263 -6.78 -17.37 -1.89
CA GLU A 263 -6.88 -18.10 -0.63
C GLU A 263 -8.34 -18.32 -0.17
N GLU A 264 -9.34 -17.75 -0.84
CA GLU A 264 -10.73 -17.81 -0.40
C GLU A 264 -11.23 -19.23 -0.15
N LYS A 265 -10.97 -20.14 -1.10
CA LYS A 265 -11.38 -21.55 -0.97
C LYS A 265 -10.69 -22.27 0.20
N PHE A 266 -9.45 -21.90 0.48
CA PHE A 266 -8.70 -22.43 1.62
C PHE A 266 -9.28 -21.91 2.95
N LEU A 267 -9.55 -20.63 3.05
CA LEU A 267 -10.14 -20.01 4.25
C LEU A 267 -11.51 -20.62 4.57
N ARG A 268 -12.40 -20.78 3.58
CA ARG A 268 -13.71 -21.43 3.76
C ARG A 268 -13.56 -22.85 4.32
N ARG A 269 -12.64 -23.66 3.78
CA ARG A 269 -12.35 -25.01 4.31
C ARG A 269 -11.82 -24.96 5.74
N MET A 270 -10.90 -24.06 6.04
CA MET A 270 -10.32 -23.91 7.38
C MET A 270 -11.38 -23.54 8.42
N ILE A 271 -12.29 -22.60 8.10
CA ILE A 271 -13.42 -22.23 8.95
C ILE A 271 -14.30 -23.44 9.25
N GLN A 272 -14.64 -24.22 8.23
CA GLN A 272 -15.49 -25.40 8.35
C GLN A 272 -14.81 -26.54 9.14
N GLN A 273 -13.56 -26.87 8.81
CA GLN A 273 -12.80 -27.93 9.47
C GLN A 273 -12.55 -27.68 10.94
N LYS A 274 -12.28 -26.42 11.31
CA LYS A 274 -12.04 -26.01 12.69
C LYS A 274 -13.31 -25.60 13.42
N GLN A 275 -14.46 -25.62 12.75
CA GLN A 275 -15.77 -25.22 13.29
C GLN A 275 -15.70 -23.84 13.96
N LEU A 276 -14.99 -22.88 13.35
CA LEU A 276 -14.80 -21.55 13.91
C LEU A 276 -16.12 -20.79 13.97
N PRO A 277 -16.59 -20.42 15.17
CA PRO A 277 -17.86 -19.71 15.30
C PRO A 277 -17.74 -18.23 14.94
N ARG A 278 -18.84 -17.61 14.52
CA ARG A 278 -18.99 -16.16 14.34
C ARG A 278 -17.88 -15.52 13.48
N ILE A 279 -17.44 -16.21 12.41
CA ILE A 279 -16.53 -15.68 11.40
C ILE A 279 -17.12 -15.88 10.00
N THR A 280 -17.13 -14.83 9.19
CA THR A 280 -17.78 -14.81 7.88
C THR A 280 -16.90 -14.18 6.82
N LEU A 281 -16.77 -14.84 5.65
CA LEU A 281 -16.20 -14.23 4.45
C LEU A 281 -17.30 -13.50 3.68
N LYS A 282 -17.21 -12.17 3.61
CA LYS A 282 -18.21 -11.28 3.01
C LYS A 282 -17.99 -11.03 1.51
N GLY A 283 -16.83 -11.46 0.98
CA GLY A 283 -16.47 -11.19 -0.41
C GLY A 283 -15.91 -9.80 -0.63
N TYR A 284 -15.79 -9.42 -1.89
CA TYR A 284 -15.27 -8.10 -2.28
C TYR A 284 -16.34 -7.02 -2.13
N ILE A 285 -15.94 -5.85 -1.66
CA ILE A 285 -16.73 -4.64 -1.62
C ILE A 285 -15.95 -3.49 -2.28
N ALA A 286 -16.63 -2.70 -3.09
CA ALA A 286 -16.00 -1.57 -3.79
C ALA A 286 -15.82 -0.35 -2.87
N ASP A 287 -16.82 -0.06 -2.03
CA ASP A 287 -16.76 1.03 -1.04
C ASP A 287 -16.52 0.46 0.36
N ALA A 288 -15.30 0.62 0.85
CA ALA A 288 -14.92 0.18 2.19
C ALA A 288 -15.46 1.09 3.31
N THR A 289 -15.97 2.28 3.01
CA THR A 289 -16.44 3.25 4.02
C THR A 289 -17.56 2.67 4.88
N ALA A 290 -18.54 2.00 4.23
CA ALA A 290 -19.64 1.33 4.94
C ALA A 290 -19.15 0.16 5.81
N VAL A 291 -18.06 -0.51 5.38
CA VAL A 291 -17.44 -1.58 6.17
C VAL A 291 -16.87 -1.04 7.46
N TYR A 292 -16.10 0.05 7.40
CA TYR A 292 -15.52 0.64 8.61
C TYR A 292 -16.58 1.17 9.59
N ALA A 293 -17.72 1.64 9.09
CA ALA A 293 -18.85 2.02 9.97
C ALA A 293 -19.46 0.81 10.69
N SER A 294 -19.33 -0.40 10.16
CA SER A 294 -19.94 -1.62 10.71
C SER A 294 -19.14 -2.33 11.79
N GLY A 295 -17.91 -1.90 12.11
CA GLY A 295 -17.05 -2.60 13.06
C GLY A 295 -16.31 -1.70 14.03
N ALA A 296 -15.68 -2.28 15.04
CA ALA A 296 -14.96 -1.57 16.09
C ALA A 296 -13.43 -1.75 16.01
N ILE A 297 -12.96 -2.86 15.47
CA ILE A 297 -11.53 -3.21 15.41
C ILE A 297 -11.21 -3.67 13.99
N LEU A 298 -10.06 -3.22 13.45
CA LEU A 298 -9.51 -3.72 12.20
C LEU A 298 -8.26 -4.56 12.48
N MET A 299 -8.25 -5.81 12.02
CA MET A 299 -7.06 -6.67 12.05
C MET A 299 -6.26 -6.53 10.75
N MET A 300 -4.96 -6.25 10.88
CA MET A 300 -4.00 -6.37 9.78
C MET A 300 -2.96 -7.44 10.13
N THR A 301 -2.92 -8.52 9.37
CA THR A 301 -2.05 -9.68 9.63
C THR A 301 -0.95 -9.85 8.58
N SER A 302 -0.67 -8.81 7.82
CA SER A 302 0.25 -8.80 6.68
C SER A 302 1.68 -9.16 7.07
N THR A 303 2.39 -9.82 6.15
CA THR A 303 3.82 -10.10 6.28
C THR A 303 4.66 -8.85 5.98
N TYR A 304 4.24 -8.03 5.04
CA TYR A 304 4.84 -6.75 4.70
C TYR A 304 3.80 -5.80 4.12
N GLU A 305 4.01 -4.53 4.31
CA GLU A 305 3.21 -3.42 3.77
C GLU A 305 4.13 -2.27 3.36
N GLY A 306 3.68 -1.47 2.40
CA GLY A 306 4.29 -0.16 2.16
C GLY A 306 3.78 0.87 3.17
N TRP A 307 2.47 1.04 3.21
CA TRP A 307 1.77 1.99 4.09
C TRP A 307 0.68 1.31 4.92
N GLY A 308 -0.19 0.55 4.27
CA GLY A 308 -1.37 -0.03 4.90
C GLY A 308 -2.57 0.93 4.83
N LEU A 309 -3.02 1.28 3.61
CA LEU A 309 -4.16 2.19 3.40
C LEU A 309 -5.37 1.83 4.26
N VAL A 310 -5.67 0.54 4.40
CA VAL A 310 -6.79 0.07 5.23
C VAL A 310 -6.65 0.46 6.72
N LEU A 311 -5.41 0.67 7.22
CA LEU A 311 -5.19 1.17 8.59
C LEU A 311 -5.58 2.64 8.69
N SER A 312 -5.11 3.49 7.77
CA SER A 312 -5.46 4.91 7.76
C SER A 312 -6.95 5.14 7.50
N GLU A 313 -7.57 4.34 6.64
CA GLU A 313 -9.02 4.35 6.40
C GLU A 313 -9.82 3.97 7.66
N ALA A 314 -9.40 2.92 8.35
CA ALA A 314 -9.99 2.49 9.61
C ALA A 314 -9.84 3.55 10.70
N GLN A 315 -8.64 4.09 10.88
CA GLN A 315 -8.34 5.15 11.84
C GLN A 315 -9.19 6.40 11.60
N ALA A 316 -9.22 6.89 10.36
CA ALA A 316 -10.06 8.02 9.97
C ALA A 316 -11.55 7.78 10.26
N SER A 317 -12.01 6.52 10.11
CA SER A 317 -13.38 6.11 10.42
C SER A 317 -13.61 5.80 11.90
N GLY A 318 -12.61 5.96 12.78
CA GLY A 318 -12.70 5.70 14.22
C GLY A 318 -12.69 4.22 14.60
N VAL A 319 -12.29 3.32 13.69
CA VAL A 319 -12.05 1.90 13.96
C VAL A 319 -10.63 1.72 14.50
N VAL A 320 -10.47 0.99 15.60
CA VAL A 320 -9.15 0.78 16.19
C VAL A 320 -8.36 -0.27 15.44
N PRO A 321 -7.20 0.05 14.86
CA PRO A 321 -6.40 -0.93 14.17
C PRO A 321 -5.53 -1.74 15.14
N ILE A 322 -5.34 -3.03 14.82
CA ILE A 322 -4.32 -3.88 15.43
C ILE A 322 -3.52 -4.55 14.30
N ALA A 323 -2.20 -4.46 14.37
CA ALA A 323 -1.31 -5.00 13.33
C ALA A 323 -0.01 -5.55 13.91
N PHE A 324 0.64 -6.45 13.15
CA PHE A 324 2.03 -6.81 13.41
C PHE A 324 2.97 -5.66 13.06
N ASP A 325 4.01 -5.47 13.85
CA ASP A 325 5.14 -4.58 13.56
C ASP A 325 6.01 -5.17 12.43
N SER A 326 5.49 -5.12 11.21
CA SER A 326 6.14 -5.73 10.05
C SER A 326 6.74 -4.72 9.07
N SER A 327 6.53 -3.43 9.27
CA SER A 327 7.09 -2.38 8.40
C SER A 327 7.01 -0.98 9.01
N ALA A 328 7.88 -0.07 8.53
CA ALA A 328 7.87 1.31 8.98
C ALA A 328 6.56 2.05 8.67
N GLY A 329 5.87 1.73 7.57
CA GLY A 329 4.56 2.33 7.27
C GLY A 329 3.49 1.98 8.31
N ILE A 330 3.50 0.75 8.85
CA ILE A 330 2.61 0.36 9.95
C ILE A 330 2.99 1.08 11.24
N ARG A 331 4.31 1.19 11.55
CA ARG A 331 4.79 1.93 12.72
C ARG A 331 4.44 3.41 12.66
N GLU A 332 4.48 4.01 11.49
CA GLU A 332 4.09 5.40 11.26
C GLU A 332 2.60 5.62 11.60
N LEU A 333 1.72 4.73 11.13
CA LEU A 333 0.28 4.85 11.34
C LEU A 333 -0.17 4.48 12.76
N ILE A 334 0.42 3.45 13.38
CA ILE A 334 -0.01 2.97 14.70
C ILE A 334 0.73 3.67 15.85
N GLY A 335 1.93 4.21 15.57
CA GLY A 335 2.85 4.69 16.58
C GLY A 335 3.68 3.56 17.20
N LYS A 336 4.97 3.79 17.40
CA LYS A 336 5.89 2.78 17.98
C LYS A 336 5.45 2.31 19.36
N ASP A 337 4.80 3.19 20.12
CA ASP A 337 4.28 2.92 21.47
C ASP A 337 2.79 2.56 21.46
N SER A 338 2.24 2.14 20.33
CA SER A 338 0.81 1.81 20.17
C SER A 338 -0.13 2.99 20.52
N THR A 339 0.26 4.21 20.22
CA THR A 339 -0.50 5.42 20.54
C THR A 339 -1.78 5.56 19.71
N TYR A 340 -1.77 5.09 18.45
CA TYR A 340 -2.86 5.26 17.48
C TYR A 340 -3.50 3.96 17.04
N GLY A 341 -3.31 2.89 17.84
CA GLY A 341 -3.78 1.54 17.58
C GLY A 341 -3.00 0.55 18.43
N CYS A 342 -2.98 -0.73 18.03
CA CYS A 342 -2.24 -1.75 18.77
C CYS A 342 -1.16 -2.37 17.86
N LEU A 343 0.10 -2.17 18.19
CA LEU A 343 1.25 -2.74 17.50
C LEU A 343 1.70 -4.01 18.24
N VAL A 344 1.83 -5.11 17.50
CA VAL A 344 2.18 -6.44 18.06
C VAL A 344 3.51 -6.90 17.47
N ALA A 345 4.32 -7.58 18.29
CA ALA A 345 5.58 -8.18 17.83
C ALA A 345 5.40 -9.01 16.55
N PRO A 346 6.35 -8.94 15.61
CA PRO A 346 6.19 -9.55 14.29
C PRO A 346 5.84 -11.04 14.37
N PHE A 347 4.65 -11.37 13.85
CA PHE A 347 4.12 -12.72 13.66
C PHE A 347 3.88 -13.57 14.92
N ASP A 348 3.92 -12.95 16.11
CA ASP A 348 3.53 -13.57 17.36
C ASP A 348 2.00 -13.61 17.48
N LEU A 349 1.42 -14.78 17.15
CA LEU A 349 -0.03 -14.99 17.16
C LEU A 349 -0.62 -15.01 18.57
N ASP A 350 0.16 -15.40 19.58
CA ASP A 350 -0.30 -15.45 20.98
C ASP A 350 -0.36 -14.03 21.56
N ALA A 351 0.68 -13.23 21.34
CA ALA A 351 0.66 -11.81 21.70
C ALA A 351 -0.47 -11.06 20.97
N TYR A 352 -0.70 -11.35 19.68
CA TYR A 352 -1.80 -10.74 18.91
C TYR A 352 -3.15 -11.12 19.50
N ALA A 353 -3.37 -12.39 19.82
CA ALA A 353 -4.60 -12.89 20.44
C ALA A 353 -4.86 -12.22 21.79
N ALA A 354 -3.82 -12.07 22.62
CA ALA A 354 -3.91 -11.38 23.92
C ALA A 354 -4.31 -9.91 23.76
N GLN A 355 -3.68 -9.18 22.85
CA GLN A 355 -4.02 -7.77 22.59
C GLN A 355 -5.41 -7.62 21.96
N LEU A 356 -5.81 -8.51 21.05
CA LEU A 356 -7.15 -8.50 20.48
C LEU A 356 -8.22 -8.71 21.56
N ARG A 357 -8.01 -9.67 22.48
CA ARG A 357 -8.89 -9.90 23.62
C ARG A 357 -9.01 -8.63 24.48
N ARG A 358 -7.89 -8.00 24.82
CA ARG A 358 -7.86 -6.74 25.57
C ARG A 358 -8.66 -5.64 24.87
N LEU A 359 -8.43 -5.43 23.56
CA LEU A 359 -9.20 -4.46 22.80
C LEU A 359 -10.71 -4.77 22.78
N CYS A 360 -11.11 -6.03 22.70
CA CYS A 360 -12.53 -6.41 22.73
C CYS A 360 -13.19 -6.15 24.08
N GLN A 361 -12.48 -6.34 25.19
CA GLN A 361 -13.01 -6.23 26.55
C GLN A 361 -12.96 -4.81 27.10
N ASP A 362 -12.01 -3.98 26.66
CA ASP A 362 -11.77 -2.64 27.18
C ASP A 362 -12.27 -1.56 26.22
N VAL A 363 -13.48 -1.05 26.48
CA VAL A 363 -14.11 0.00 25.66
C VAL A 363 -13.44 1.36 25.83
N GLU A 364 -12.90 1.66 27.02
CA GLU A 364 -12.21 2.91 27.30
C GLU A 364 -10.89 2.98 26.54
N LEU A 365 -10.13 1.87 26.51
CA LEU A 365 -8.94 1.75 25.69
C LEU A 365 -9.28 1.96 24.21
N ARG A 366 -10.34 1.34 23.68
CA ARG A 366 -10.75 1.56 22.29
C ARG A 366 -11.13 3.01 22.04
N SER A 367 -11.84 3.65 22.99
CA SER A 367 -12.22 5.06 22.87
C SER A 367 -11.01 5.98 22.80
N HIS A 368 -10.03 5.75 23.67
CA HIS A 368 -8.78 6.52 23.69
C HIS A 368 -7.99 6.35 22.39
N LEU A 369 -7.75 5.11 21.96
CA LEU A 369 -7.00 4.82 20.74
C LEU A 369 -7.70 5.35 19.49
N SER A 370 -9.03 5.22 19.42
CA SER A 370 -9.84 5.74 18.32
C SER A 370 -9.72 7.25 18.19
N GLN A 371 -9.82 8.00 19.27
CA GLN A 371 -9.68 9.46 19.26
C GLN A 371 -8.28 9.90 18.87
N ALA A 372 -7.25 9.29 19.45
CA ALA A 372 -5.86 9.58 19.12
C ALA A 372 -5.56 9.30 17.64
N ALA A 373 -6.06 8.18 17.11
CA ALA A 373 -5.89 7.80 15.72
C ALA A 373 -6.56 8.77 14.74
N GLN A 374 -7.77 9.23 15.05
CA GLN A 374 -8.48 10.21 14.23
C GLN A 374 -7.72 11.54 14.14
N ILE A 375 -7.18 12.01 15.27
CA ILE A 375 -6.35 13.23 15.31
C ILE A 375 -5.08 13.02 14.47
N HIS A 376 -4.40 11.91 14.63
CA HIS A 376 -3.19 11.58 13.87
C HIS A 376 -3.44 11.52 12.35
N CYS A 377 -4.59 11.02 11.91
CA CYS A 377 -4.95 11.00 10.49
C CYS A 377 -4.99 12.39 9.84
N LEU A 378 -5.17 13.47 10.59
CA LEU A 378 -5.14 14.84 10.08
C LEU A 378 -3.74 15.25 9.57
N ASP A 379 -2.69 14.58 10.01
CA ASP A 379 -1.33 14.77 9.49
C ASP A 379 -1.17 14.30 8.05
N TYR A 380 -2.11 13.50 7.56
CA TYR A 380 -2.20 12.97 6.21
C TYR A 380 -3.39 13.55 5.44
N SER A 381 -3.94 14.68 5.89
CA SER A 381 -5.05 15.36 5.22
C SER A 381 -4.66 15.85 3.82
N PRO A 382 -5.64 16.04 2.90
CA PRO A 382 -5.38 16.58 1.57
C PRO A 382 -4.56 17.87 1.57
N GLU A 383 -4.81 18.78 2.53
CA GLU A 383 -4.12 20.07 2.65
C GLU A 383 -2.64 19.87 2.97
N ARG A 384 -2.31 18.97 3.92
CA ARG A 384 -0.92 18.67 4.28
C ARG A 384 -0.17 17.95 3.15
N ILE A 385 -0.83 17.02 2.47
CA ILE A 385 -0.24 16.33 1.31
C ILE A 385 -0.02 17.31 0.15
N ARG A 386 -0.95 18.25 -0.06
CA ARG A 386 -0.81 19.34 -1.04
C ARG A 386 0.47 20.15 -0.78
N SER A 387 0.64 20.66 0.44
CA SER A 387 1.82 21.46 0.80
C SER A 387 3.14 20.71 0.58
N ARG A 388 3.16 19.41 0.85
CA ARG A 388 4.36 18.58 0.58
C ARG A 388 4.64 18.43 -0.93
N TRP A 389 3.61 18.30 -1.77
CA TRP A 389 3.80 18.28 -3.22
C TRP A 389 4.30 19.62 -3.75
N GLU A 390 3.76 20.73 -3.25
CA GLU A 390 4.24 22.09 -3.59
C GLU A 390 5.74 22.25 -3.24
N GLU A 391 6.16 21.76 -2.08
CA GLU A 391 7.55 21.77 -1.67
C GLU A 391 8.43 20.93 -2.62
N ILE A 392 8.02 19.70 -2.94
CA ILE A 392 8.75 18.82 -3.88
C ILE A 392 8.88 19.48 -5.24
N PHE A 393 7.79 20.03 -5.81
CA PHE A 393 7.85 20.69 -7.11
C PHE A 393 8.70 21.97 -7.10
N SER A 394 8.78 22.67 -5.98
CA SER A 394 9.63 23.87 -5.86
C SER A 394 11.11 23.54 -5.90
N GLN A 395 11.51 22.35 -5.47
CA GLN A 395 12.88 21.85 -5.41
C GLN A 395 13.36 21.21 -6.74
N LEU A 396 12.46 20.90 -7.68
CA LEU A 396 12.77 20.32 -8.99
C LEU A 396 13.19 21.40 -10.02
#